data_494a8c3e9b7de1596e18a9e70ccedaa7
#
_entry.id   494a8c3e9b7de1596e18a9e70ccedaa7
#
_cell.length_a   1.000
_cell.length_b   1.000
_cell.length_c   1.000
_cell.angle_alpha   90.00
_cell.angle_beta   90.00
_cell.angle_gamma   90.00
#
_symmetry.space_group_name_H-M   'P 1'
#
loop_
_entity.id
_entity.type
_entity.pdbx_description
1 polymer ?
#
loop_
_entity_poly.entity_id
_entity_poly.type
_entity_poly.pdbx_seq_one_letter_code
_entity_poly.pdbx_strand_id
1 'polypeptide(L)'
;RGQWNNKLEYVLSVAGEIIGLGNVWRFPYLCYKNGGGAFFIPYLIFLFTCGIPVFFLETALGQYTSQGGVTAWRRICPLFEGIGYASQVIVVLLNFYYIIVLAWALFYLFSSFTIDLPWGSCDHEWNTGNCMELQKANSTLNVTSENATSPVIEFWERRVLKISDGIQHLGSLRWELALCLLLAWIICYFCIWKGVKSTGKVVYFTATFPYLMLVVLLIRGVSLPGASQGILFYLYPDLSRL
;
A
#
# COMPACT_ATOMS: atom_id res chain seq x y z
N ARG A 1 8.36 -20.98 21.69
CA ARG A 1 8.30 -20.28 20.41
C ARG A 1 9.54 -20.50 19.58
N GLY A 2 9.41 -20.56 18.24
CA GLY A 2 10.54 -20.60 17.32
C GLY A 2 11.38 -19.33 17.46
N GLN A 3 12.70 -19.48 17.38
CA GLN A 3 13.65 -18.37 17.36
C GLN A 3 14.16 -18.17 15.94
N TRP A 4 14.57 -16.95 15.62
CA TRP A 4 15.22 -16.61 14.35
C TRP A 4 16.59 -17.28 14.29
N ASN A 5 16.97 -17.85 13.15
CA ASN A 5 18.24 -18.53 13.00
C ASN A 5 19.42 -17.54 13.01
N ASN A 6 19.21 -16.36 12.44
CA ASN A 6 20.23 -15.32 12.30
C ASN A 6 19.69 -13.94 12.64
N LYS A 7 20.58 -13.03 13.09
CA LYS A 7 20.25 -11.62 13.29
C LYS A 7 19.75 -10.95 12.00
N LEU A 8 20.28 -11.35 10.85
CA LEU A 8 19.88 -10.82 9.55
C LEU A 8 18.43 -11.18 9.21
N GLU A 9 17.99 -12.41 9.49
CA GLU A 9 16.59 -12.81 9.29
C GLU A 9 15.64 -11.97 10.14
N TYR A 10 16.02 -11.68 11.38
CA TYR A 10 15.25 -10.80 12.24
C TYR A 10 15.15 -9.38 11.68
N VAL A 11 16.28 -8.76 11.31
CA VAL A 11 16.31 -7.39 10.76
C VAL A 11 15.51 -7.31 9.47
N LEU A 12 15.68 -8.27 8.55
CA LEU A 12 14.91 -8.31 7.30
C LEU A 12 13.42 -8.54 7.53
N SER A 13 13.04 -9.36 8.53
CA SER A 13 11.64 -9.56 8.88
C SER A 13 10.99 -8.29 9.39
N VAL A 14 11.67 -7.57 10.26
CA VAL A 14 11.21 -6.27 10.78
C VAL A 14 11.12 -5.24 9.66
N ALA A 15 12.15 -5.17 8.80
CA ALA A 15 12.14 -4.29 7.64
C ALA A 15 11.01 -4.65 6.67
N GLY A 16 10.79 -5.95 6.40
CA GLY A 16 9.73 -6.42 5.52
C GLY A 16 8.31 -6.19 6.06
N GLU A 17 8.14 -6.15 7.37
CA GLU A 17 6.88 -5.77 8.01
C GLU A 17 6.57 -4.27 7.80
N ILE A 18 7.60 -3.43 7.89
CA ILE A 18 7.47 -1.97 7.74
C ILE A 18 7.29 -1.57 6.27
N ILE A 19 7.96 -2.28 5.33
CA ILE A 19 7.88 -1.98 3.89
C ILE A 19 6.59 -2.55 3.32
N GLY A 20 5.57 -1.73 3.29
CA GLY A 20 4.26 -2.08 2.76
C GLY A 20 3.81 -1.17 1.62
N LEU A 21 2.62 -1.44 1.09
CA LEU A 21 1.96 -0.62 0.08
C LEU A 21 1.77 0.84 0.54
N GLY A 22 1.64 1.06 1.84
CA GLY A 22 1.52 2.39 2.41
C GLY A 22 2.69 3.32 2.09
N ASN A 23 3.91 2.78 2.08
CA ASN A 23 5.12 3.56 1.80
C ASN A 23 5.21 4.00 0.33
N VAL A 24 4.74 3.15 -0.59
CA VAL A 24 4.83 3.40 -2.03
C VAL A 24 3.64 4.19 -2.54
N TRP A 25 2.46 3.94 -2.01
CA TRP A 25 1.20 4.51 -2.48
C TRP A 25 0.69 5.66 -1.59
N ARG A 26 0.47 5.38 -0.30
CA ARG A 26 -0.23 6.32 0.60
C ARG A 26 0.65 7.48 1.04
N PHE A 27 1.89 7.23 1.37
CA PHE A 27 2.80 8.25 1.87
C PHE A 27 3.10 9.34 0.82
N PRO A 28 3.47 9.02 -0.44
CA PRO A 28 3.65 10.03 -1.48
C PRO A 28 2.40 10.87 -1.75
N TYR A 29 1.23 10.22 -1.73
CA TYR A 29 -0.04 10.93 -1.89
C TYR A 29 -0.32 11.92 -0.75
N LEU A 30 -0.04 11.52 0.49
CA LEU A 30 -0.18 12.41 1.65
C LEU A 30 0.79 13.60 1.59
N CYS A 31 2.04 13.37 1.19
CA CYS A 31 3.00 14.44 0.98
C CYS A 31 2.50 15.43 -0.09
N TYR A 32 2.01 14.93 -1.23
CA TYR A 32 1.47 15.75 -2.30
C TYR A 32 0.28 16.59 -1.83
N LYS A 33 -0.66 15.97 -1.11
CA LYS A 33 -1.90 16.62 -0.64
C LYS A 33 -1.63 17.69 0.41
N ASN A 34 -0.63 17.51 1.28
CA ASN A 34 -0.37 18.34 2.44
C ASN A 34 0.86 19.26 2.28
N GLY A 35 1.09 19.81 1.10
CA GLY A 35 2.09 20.84 0.86
C GLY A 35 3.51 20.34 0.57
N GLY A 36 3.65 19.12 0.03
CA GLY A 36 4.95 18.60 -0.41
C GLY A 36 5.96 18.49 0.72
N GLY A 37 7.06 19.23 0.62
CA GLY A 37 8.15 19.20 1.60
C GLY A 37 7.77 19.67 3.00
N ALA A 38 6.75 20.51 3.14
CA ALA A 38 6.28 20.98 4.44
C ALA A 38 5.75 19.84 5.31
N PHE A 39 5.13 18.82 4.71
CA PHE A 39 4.62 17.64 5.42
C PHE A 39 5.72 16.84 6.17
N PHE A 40 6.97 16.93 5.73
CA PHE A 40 8.07 16.26 6.45
C PHE A 40 8.34 16.81 7.83
N ILE A 41 7.98 18.07 8.10
CA ILE A 41 8.19 18.69 9.42
C ILE A 41 7.38 17.93 10.51
N PRO A 42 6.04 17.89 10.45
CA PRO A 42 5.26 17.14 11.43
C PRO A 42 5.58 15.63 11.39
N TYR A 43 5.85 15.07 10.20
CA TYR A 43 6.23 13.67 10.08
C TYR A 43 7.49 13.34 10.90
N LEU A 44 8.56 14.11 10.78
CA LEU A 44 9.78 13.89 11.52
C LEU A 44 9.58 14.08 13.03
N ILE A 45 8.82 15.09 13.45
CA ILE A 45 8.49 15.30 14.85
C ILE A 45 7.80 14.05 15.42
N PHE A 46 6.74 13.55 14.77
CA PHE A 46 6.04 12.35 15.21
C PHE A 46 6.88 11.09 15.10
N LEU A 47 7.75 10.98 14.12
CA LEU A 47 8.68 9.86 14.00
C LEU A 47 9.58 9.74 15.22
N PHE A 48 10.20 10.85 15.63
CA PHE A 48 11.16 10.82 16.76
C PHE A 48 10.44 10.79 18.12
N THR A 49 9.32 11.46 18.28
CA THR A 49 8.63 11.54 19.57
C THR A 49 7.71 10.35 19.85
N CYS A 50 7.10 9.76 18.82
CA CYS A 50 6.14 8.68 18.96
C CYS A 50 6.56 7.40 18.22
N GLY A 51 6.91 7.49 16.95
CA GLY A 51 7.14 6.33 16.10
C GLY A 51 8.26 5.44 16.61
N ILE A 52 9.45 6.00 16.79
CA ILE A 52 10.62 5.24 17.29
C ILE A 52 10.39 4.69 18.70
N PRO A 53 9.91 5.48 19.70
CA PRO A 53 9.69 4.97 21.05
C PRO A 53 8.66 3.85 21.11
N VAL A 54 7.52 3.98 20.40
CA VAL A 54 6.47 2.95 20.40
C VAL A 54 6.96 1.67 19.73
N PHE A 55 7.61 1.78 18.58
CA PHE A 55 8.18 0.62 17.89
C PHE A 55 9.25 -0.10 18.72
N PHE A 56 10.11 0.68 19.42
CA PHE A 56 11.08 0.13 20.34
C PHE A 56 10.41 -0.59 21.52
N LEU A 57 9.34 0.00 22.09
CA LEU A 57 8.57 -0.62 23.17
C LEU A 57 8.01 -1.98 22.75
N GLU A 58 7.35 -2.07 21.59
CA GLU A 58 6.77 -3.32 21.11
C GLU A 58 7.81 -4.40 20.87
N THR A 59 8.92 -4.04 20.21
CA THR A 59 10.01 -4.99 19.95
C THR A 59 10.70 -5.44 21.24
N ALA A 60 10.97 -4.53 22.17
CA ALA A 60 11.58 -4.84 23.46
C ALA A 60 10.66 -5.71 24.31
N LEU A 61 9.37 -5.41 24.35
CA LEU A 61 8.37 -6.20 25.06
C LEU A 61 8.33 -7.65 24.55
N GLY A 62 8.27 -7.83 23.23
CA GLY A 62 8.28 -9.13 22.58
C GLY A 62 9.55 -9.93 22.85
N GLN A 63 10.72 -9.29 22.79
CA GLN A 63 12.01 -9.92 23.04
C GLN A 63 12.19 -10.29 24.53
N TYR A 64 11.85 -9.38 25.43
CA TYR A 64 12.00 -9.60 26.87
C TYR A 64 11.11 -10.72 27.39
N THR A 65 9.84 -10.73 26.97
CA THR A 65 8.87 -11.71 27.45
C THR A 65 8.90 -13.02 26.70
N SER A 66 9.39 -13.04 25.46
CA SER A 66 9.28 -14.15 24.50
C SER A 66 7.84 -14.64 24.33
N GLN A 67 6.86 -13.73 24.48
CA GLN A 67 5.43 -14.01 24.44
C GLN A 67 4.70 -13.19 23.37
N GLY A 68 3.44 -13.53 23.06
CA GLY A 68 2.56 -12.69 22.25
C GLY A 68 2.03 -11.50 23.04
N GLY A 69 1.50 -10.49 22.36
CA GLY A 69 1.08 -9.23 22.98
C GLY A 69 0.17 -9.40 24.21
N VAL A 70 -0.85 -10.24 24.12
CA VAL A 70 -1.79 -10.48 25.24
C VAL A 70 -1.08 -11.09 26.45
N THR A 71 -0.34 -12.19 26.24
CA THR A 71 0.38 -12.89 27.31
C THR A 71 1.55 -12.13 27.85
N ALA A 72 2.19 -11.28 27.05
CA ALA A 72 3.26 -10.40 27.48
C ALA A 72 2.76 -9.37 28.50
N TRP A 73 1.67 -8.68 28.19
CA TRP A 73 1.06 -7.72 29.11
C TRP A 73 0.52 -8.37 30.37
N ARG A 74 -0.13 -9.54 30.27
CA ARG A 74 -0.58 -10.31 31.44
C ARG A 74 0.58 -10.64 32.39
N ARG A 75 1.77 -10.94 31.86
CA ARG A 75 2.94 -11.29 32.65
C ARG A 75 3.62 -10.09 33.32
N ILE A 76 3.65 -8.93 32.65
CA ILE A 76 4.32 -7.73 33.17
C ILE A 76 3.37 -6.95 34.08
N CYS A 77 2.16 -6.67 33.61
CA CYS A 77 1.14 -5.95 34.35
C CYS A 77 -0.25 -6.40 33.93
N PRO A 78 -0.89 -7.29 34.72
CA PRO A 78 -2.21 -7.85 34.37
C PRO A 78 -3.30 -6.78 34.12
N LEU A 79 -3.20 -5.63 34.80
CA LEU A 79 -4.12 -4.50 34.62
C LEU A 79 -4.14 -3.98 33.17
N PHE A 80 -3.02 -4.05 32.47
CA PHE A 80 -2.87 -3.60 31.08
C PHE A 80 -3.02 -4.71 30.03
N GLU A 81 -3.49 -5.90 30.42
CA GLU A 81 -3.72 -7.01 29.48
C GLU A 81 -4.66 -6.60 28.32
N GLY A 82 -5.60 -5.69 28.58
CA GLY A 82 -6.51 -5.14 27.58
C GLY A 82 -5.83 -4.51 26.35
N ILE A 83 -4.62 -3.97 26.50
CA ILE A 83 -3.82 -3.41 25.38
C ILE A 83 -3.50 -4.52 24.37
N GLY A 84 -3.15 -5.72 24.86
CA GLY A 84 -2.89 -6.86 23.99
C GLY A 84 -4.11 -7.30 23.18
N TYR A 85 -5.29 -7.30 23.78
CA TYR A 85 -6.55 -7.59 23.08
C TYR A 85 -6.93 -6.49 22.10
N ALA A 86 -6.76 -5.22 22.47
CA ALA A 86 -7.01 -4.08 21.58
C ALA A 86 -6.14 -4.16 20.31
N SER A 87 -4.86 -4.49 20.46
CA SER A 87 -3.95 -4.70 19.32
C SER A 87 -4.44 -5.82 18.40
N GLN A 88 -4.95 -6.93 18.94
CA GLN A 88 -5.51 -8.02 18.12
C GLN A 88 -6.77 -7.58 17.36
N VAL A 89 -7.66 -6.82 17.96
CA VAL A 89 -8.85 -6.28 17.30
C VAL A 89 -8.45 -5.36 16.15
N ILE A 90 -7.47 -4.47 16.37
CA ILE A 90 -6.96 -3.58 15.33
C ILE A 90 -6.39 -4.38 14.15
N VAL A 91 -5.60 -5.42 14.41
CA VAL A 91 -5.03 -6.29 13.36
C VAL A 91 -6.13 -7.00 12.57
N VAL A 92 -7.17 -7.50 13.23
CA VAL A 92 -8.30 -8.14 12.55
C VAL A 92 -9.01 -7.15 11.62
N LEU A 93 -9.32 -5.94 12.10
CA LEU A 93 -9.96 -4.90 11.29
C LEU A 93 -9.08 -4.46 10.12
N LEU A 94 -7.77 -4.34 10.33
CA LEU A 94 -6.81 -4.02 9.28
C LEU A 94 -6.80 -5.09 8.19
N ASN A 95 -6.83 -6.36 8.55
CA ASN A 95 -6.79 -7.45 7.59
C ASN A 95 -8.01 -7.48 6.66
N PHE A 96 -9.18 -7.03 7.10
CA PHE A 96 -10.37 -6.99 6.25
C PHE A 96 -10.21 -6.12 5.01
N TYR A 97 -9.58 -4.96 5.13
CA TYR A 97 -9.40 -4.08 3.97
C TYR A 97 -8.04 -4.28 3.28
N TYR A 98 -7.00 -4.64 4.03
CA TYR A 98 -5.65 -4.71 3.47
C TYR A 98 -5.49 -5.86 2.46
N ILE A 99 -6.12 -7.00 2.72
CA ILE A 99 -6.09 -8.14 1.79
C ILE A 99 -6.80 -7.81 0.47
N ILE A 100 -7.81 -6.94 0.49
CA ILE A 100 -8.51 -6.49 -0.72
C ILE A 100 -7.56 -5.68 -1.62
N VAL A 101 -6.71 -4.84 -1.03
CA VAL A 101 -5.71 -4.08 -1.79
C VAL A 101 -4.70 -5.01 -2.46
N LEU A 102 -4.30 -6.11 -1.80
CA LEU A 102 -3.48 -7.15 -2.42
C LEU A 102 -4.19 -7.85 -3.57
N ALA A 103 -5.48 -8.14 -3.43
CA ALA A 103 -6.28 -8.72 -4.51
C ALA A 103 -6.36 -7.78 -5.73
N TRP A 104 -6.52 -6.48 -5.51
CA TRP A 104 -6.46 -5.48 -6.59
C TRP A 104 -5.08 -5.45 -7.26
N ALA A 105 -4.00 -5.49 -6.48
CA ALA A 105 -2.66 -5.55 -7.05
C ALA A 105 -2.43 -6.78 -7.92
N LEU A 106 -2.93 -7.95 -7.51
CA LEU A 106 -2.91 -9.17 -8.31
C LEU A 106 -3.75 -9.03 -9.58
N PHE A 107 -4.93 -8.43 -9.49
CA PHE A 107 -5.77 -8.20 -10.66
C PHE A 107 -5.09 -7.29 -11.69
N TYR A 108 -4.47 -6.19 -11.23
CA TYR A 108 -3.68 -5.31 -12.10
C TYR A 108 -2.46 -6.03 -12.69
N LEU A 109 -1.78 -6.86 -11.89
CA LEU A 109 -0.66 -7.66 -12.37
C LEU A 109 -1.09 -8.57 -13.52
N PHE A 110 -2.19 -9.31 -13.38
CA PHE A 110 -2.71 -10.17 -14.45
C PHE A 110 -3.17 -9.36 -15.66
N SER A 111 -3.80 -8.22 -15.45
CA SER A 111 -4.24 -7.32 -16.53
C SER A 111 -3.06 -6.66 -17.27
N SER A 112 -1.88 -6.58 -16.67
CA SER A 112 -0.69 -5.99 -17.30
C SER A 112 0.05 -6.93 -18.24
N PHE A 113 -0.31 -8.23 -18.30
CA PHE A 113 0.31 -9.19 -19.24
C PHE A 113 -0.25 -9.09 -20.67
N THR A 114 -1.04 -8.06 -20.98
CA THR A 114 -1.52 -7.75 -22.32
C THR A 114 -0.62 -6.77 -23.04
N ILE A 115 -0.56 -6.83 -24.37
CA ILE A 115 0.24 -5.92 -25.20
C ILE A 115 -0.30 -4.50 -25.06
N ASP A 116 -1.63 -4.36 -25.18
CA ASP A 116 -2.32 -3.08 -24.99
C ASP A 116 -2.84 -3.02 -23.56
N LEU A 117 -2.37 -2.03 -22.81
CA LEU A 117 -2.77 -1.86 -21.42
C LEU A 117 -4.24 -1.41 -21.33
N PRO A 118 -5.12 -2.14 -20.60
CA PRO A 118 -6.55 -1.85 -20.56
C PRO A 118 -6.92 -0.44 -20.06
N TRP A 119 -6.02 0.21 -19.34
CA TRP A 119 -6.20 1.57 -18.81
C TRP A 119 -5.50 2.65 -19.63
N GLY A 120 -4.92 2.28 -20.79
CA GLY A 120 -4.15 3.19 -21.65
C GLY A 120 -4.95 3.93 -22.70
N SER A 121 -6.09 3.37 -23.13
CA SER A 121 -6.93 3.89 -24.20
C SER A 121 -8.40 4.03 -23.80
N CYS A 122 -9.16 4.79 -24.58
CA CYS A 122 -10.60 4.97 -24.39
C CYS A 122 -11.46 4.06 -25.30
N ASP A 123 -10.86 3.02 -25.90
CA ASP A 123 -11.51 2.19 -26.92
C ASP A 123 -12.15 0.90 -26.35
N HIS A 124 -12.45 0.87 -25.06
CA HIS A 124 -12.99 -0.31 -24.39
C HIS A 124 -14.48 -0.15 -24.02
N GLU A 125 -15.18 -1.28 -23.84
CA GLU A 125 -16.62 -1.34 -23.50
C GLU A 125 -17.00 -0.59 -22.20
N TRP A 126 -16.06 -0.46 -21.26
CA TRP A 126 -16.29 0.26 -19.99
C TRP A 126 -16.07 1.76 -20.10
N ASN A 127 -15.53 2.25 -21.22
CA ASN A 127 -15.29 3.67 -21.41
C ASN A 127 -16.57 4.41 -21.80
N THR A 128 -16.65 5.67 -21.38
CA THR A 128 -17.75 6.57 -21.72
C THR A 128 -17.36 7.53 -22.85
N GLY A 129 -18.34 8.19 -23.42
CA GLY A 129 -18.08 9.28 -24.38
C GLY A 129 -17.31 10.48 -23.80
N ASN A 130 -17.18 10.55 -22.48
CA ASN A 130 -16.41 11.59 -21.77
C ASN A 130 -14.95 11.18 -21.52
N CYS A 131 -14.54 9.97 -21.94
CA CYS A 131 -13.18 9.51 -21.81
C CYS A 131 -12.24 10.32 -22.69
N MET A 132 -11.15 10.82 -22.13
CA MET A 132 -10.12 11.58 -22.85
C MET A 132 -8.73 11.02 -22.58
N GLU A 133 -8.01 10.67 -23.63
CA GLU A 133 -6.61 10.28 -23.57
C GLU A 133 -5.73 11.52 -23.37
N LEU A 134 -4.84 11.49 -22.38
CA LEU A 134 -3.93 12.59 -22.06
C LEU A 134 -3.03 13.02 -23.24
N GLN A 135 -2.67 12.09 -24.13
CA GLN A 135 -1.85 12.40 -25.32
C GLN A 135 -2.64 13.15 -26.40
N LYS A 136 -3.94 12.90 -26.54
CA LYS A 136 -4.80 13.63 -27.48
C LYS A 136 -5.22 15.00 -26.96
N ALA A 137 -5.29 15.17 -25.64
CA ALA A 137 -5.63 16.46 -25.03
C ALA A 137 -4.61 17.56 -25.29
N ASN A 138 -3.32 17.22 -25.46
CA ASN A 138 -2.27 18.20 -25.79
C ASN A 138 -2.27 18.65 -27.26
N SER A 139 -2.96 17.95 -28.15
CA SER A 139 -3.03 18.28 -29.58
C SER A 139 -4.29 19.05 -30.00
N THR A 140 -5.32 19.06 -29.17
CA THR A 140 -6.55 19.84 -29.37
C THR A 140 -6.69 20.88 -28.27
N LEU A 141 -6.08 22.03 -28.46
CA LEU A 141 -6.34 23.25 -27.72
C LEU A 141 -7.86 23.53 -27.74
N ASN A 142 -8.52 23.50 -26.58
CA ASN A 142 -9.88 23.96 -26.30
C ASN A 142 -10.96 22.94 -25.95
N VAL A 143 -10.66 21.82 -25.29
CA VAL A 143 -11.74 21.07 -24.64
C VAL A 143 -11.46 20.97 -23.14
N THR A 144 -11.66 22.05 -22.43
CA THR A 144 -11.96 22.05 -20.99
C THR A 144 -13.41 21.59 -20.79
N SER A 145 -13.67 20.31 -21.07
CA SER A 145 -14.92 19.70 -20.60
C SER A 145 -14.76 19.45 -19.11
N GLU A 146 -15.53 20.14 -18.28
CA GLU A 146 -15.56 19.96 -16.82
C GLU A 146 -15.86 18.50 -16.40
N ASN A 147 -16.31 17.68 -17.33
CA ASN A 147 -16.68 16.27 -17.11
C ASN A 147 -15.74 15.27 -17.80
N ALA A 148 -14.56 15.69 -18.27
CA ALA A 148 -13.62 14.78 -18.91
C ALA A 148 -13.01 13.81 -17.87
N THR A 149 -13.12 12.50 -18.14
CA THR A 149 -12.55 11.44 -17.30
C THR A 149 -11.37 10.79 -18.00
N SER A 150 -10.35 10.39 -17.22
CA SER A 150 -9.22 9.66 -17.78
C SER A 150 -9.55 8.17 -17.93
N PRO A 151 -8.95 7.47 -18.91
CA PRO A 151 -9.17 6.03 -19.11
C PRO A 151 -8.76 5.21 -17.87
N VAL A 152 -7.82 5.70 -17.08
CA VAL A 152 -7.38 5.07 -15.82
C VAL A 152 -8.49 5.07 -14.77
N ILE A 153 -9.18 6.22 -14.60
CA ILE A 153 -10.27 6.36 -13.64
C ILE A 153 -11.45 5.49 -14.07
N GLU A 154 -11.82 5.53 -15.35
CA GLU A 154 -12.93 4.72 -15.86
C GLU A 154 -12.65 3.22 -15.77
N PHE A 155 -11.43 2.78 -16.06
CA PHE A 155 -11.02 1.40 -15.84
C PHE A 155 -11.18 0.99 -14.37
N TRP A 156 -10.72 1.82 -13.43
CA TRP A 156 -10.83 1.57 -12.01
C TRP A 156 -12.27 1.50 -11.53
N GLU A 157 -13.08 2.52 -11.81
CA GLU A 157 -14.44 2.64 -11.30
C GLU A 157 -15.42 1.67 -11.99
N ARG A 158 -15.30 1.50 -13.31
CA ARG A 158 -16.28 0.77 -14.11
C ARG A 158 -15.89 -0.67 -14.40
N ARG A 159 -14.62 -0.95 -14.64
CA ARG A 159 -14.14 -2.30 -14.94
C ARG A 159 -13.72 -3.07 -13.70
N VAL A 160 -12.93 -2.46 -12.83
CA VAL A 160 -12.41 -3.13 -11.63
C VAL A 160 -13.46 -3.20 -10.54
N LEU A 161 -13.93 -2.05 -10.07
CA LEU A 161 -14.85 -1.96 -8.94
C LEU A 161 -16.32 -2.17 -9.34
N LYS A 162 -16.74 -1.70 -10.52
CA LYS A 162 -18.15 -1.54 -10.91
C LYS A 162 -18.95 -0.85 -9.80
N ILE A 163 -18.52 0.36 -9.47
CA ILE A 163 -19.13 1.15 -8.40
C ILE A 163 -20.61 1.33 -8.70
N SER A 164 -21.46 1.03 -7.72
CA SER A 164 -22.89 1.29 -7.76
C SER A 164 -23.21 2.70 -7.24
N ASP A 165 -24.41 3.19 -7.54
CA ASP A 165 -24.85 4.55 -7.16
C ASP A 165 -25.00 4.76 -5.65
N GLY A 166 -24.85 3.72 -4.85
CA GLY A 166 -24.88 3.80 -3.40
C GLY A 166 -25.03 2.45 -2.71
N ILE A 167 -24.94 2.48 -1.38
CA ILE A 167 -25.04 1.28 -0.53
C ILE A 167 -26.40 0.57 -0.64
N GLN A 168 -27.40 1.27 -1.12
CA GLN A 168 -28.75 0.71 -1.33
C GLN A 168 -28.83 -0.22 -2.54
N HIS A 169 -27.92 -0.04 -3.50
CA HIS A 169 -27.82 -0.86 -4.71
C HIS A 169 -26.60 -1.77 -4.62
N LEU A 170 -26.79 -2.96 -4.07
CA LEU A 170 -25.76 -3.99 -4.02
C LEU A 170 -25.45 -4.44 -5.44
N GLY A 171 -24.24 -4.23 -5.90
CA GLY A 171 -23.75 -4.69 -7.19
C GLY A 171 -23.63 -6.22 -7.27
N SER A 172 -23.20 -6.70 -8.44
CA SER A 172 -22.96 -8.13 -8.67
C SER A 172 -21.60 -8.57 -8.10
N LEU A 173 -21.49 -9.83 -7.70
CA LEU A 173 -20.23 -10.42 -7.28
C LEU A 173 -19.21 -10.42 -8.44
N ARG A 174 -18.02 -9.88 -8.17
CA ARG A 174 -16.90 -9.84 -9.13
C ARG A 174 -16.05 -11.09 -8.98
N TRP A 175 -16.31 -12.12 -9.79
CA TRP A 175 -15.62 -13.40 -9.72
C TRP A 175 -14.11 -13.28 -9.93
N GLU A 176 -13.66 -12.39 -10.81
CA GLU A 176 -12.26 -12.13 -11.06
C GLU A 176 -11.55 -11.63 -9.80
N LEU A 177 -12.15 -10.65 -9.11
CA LEU A 177 -11.61 -10.13 -7.83
C LEU A 177 -11.71 -11.18 -6.71
N ALA A 178 -12.78 -11.97 -6.69
CA ALA A 178 -12.93 -13.05 -5.70
C ALA A 178 -11.84 -14.13 -5.88
N LEU A 179 -11.49 -14.48 -7.12
CA LEU A 179 -10.38 -15.41 -7.40
C LEU A 179 -9.02 -14.80 -7.02
N CYS A 180 -8.79 -13.53 -7.32
CA CYS A 180 -7.58 -12.82 -6.88
C CYS A 180 -7.47 -12.76 -5.35
N LEU A 181 -8.59 -12.53 -4.66
CA LEU A 181 -8.65 -12.53 -3.20
C LEU A 181 -8.34 -13.93 -2.62
N LEU A 182 -8.92 -14.97 -3.22
CA LEU A 182 -8.61 -16.35 -2.84
C LEU A 182 -7.12 -16.66 -3.04
N LEU A 183 -6.56 -16.26 -4.18
CA LEU A 183 -5.14 -16.43 -4.46
C LEU A 183 -4.26 -15.68 -3.44
N ALA A 184 -4.62 -14.44 -3.08
CA ALA A 184 -3.92 -13.66 -2.07
C ALA A 184 -3.91 -14.40 -0.71
N TRP A 185 -5.04 -14.96 -0.28
CA TRP A 185 -5.12 -15.76 0.93
C TRP A 185 -4.29 -17.04 0.88
N ILE A 186 -4.28 -17.73 -0.26
CA ILE A 186 -3.45 -18.93 -0.46
C ILE A 186 -1.96 -18.58 -0.34
N ILE A 187 -1.52 -17.49 -0.98
CA ILE A 187 -0.13 -17.02 -0.89
C ILE A 187 0.22 -16.70 0.57
N CYS A 188 -0.60 -15.91 1.26
CA CYS A 188 -0.39 -15.58 2.67
C CYS A 188 -0.31 -16.84 3.54
N TYR A 189 -1.21 -17.80 3.35
CA TYR A 189 -1.22 -19.05 4.09
C TYR A 189 0.12 -19.80 3.95
N PHE A 190 0.62 -19.99 2.73
CA PHE A 190 1.88 -20.68 2.52
C PHE A 190 3.10 -19.90 3.04
N CYS A 191 3.05 -18.57 3.04
CA CYS A 191 4.11 -17.76 3.63
C CYS A 191 4.27 -17.97 5.13
N ILE A 192 3.16 -18.21 5.85
CA ILE A 192 3.16 -18.36 7.32
C ILE A 192 3.00 -19.81 7.80
N TRP A 193 2.81 -20.78 6.92
CA TRP A 193 2.49 -22.18 7.20
C TRP A 193 3.36 -22.82 8.30
N LYS A 194 4.68 -22.63 8.23
CA LYS A 194 5.64 -23.18 9.19
C LYS A 194 6.10 -22.16 10.25
N GLY A 195 5.36 -21.07 10.42
CA GLY A 195 5.70 -20.01 11.35
C GLY A 195 7.03 -19.32 11.00
N VAL A 196 7.83 -18.96 12.00
CA VAL A 196 9.07 -18.18 11.85
C VAL A 196 10.05 -18.78 10.83
N LYS A 197 10.13 -20.12 10.75
CA LYS A 197 11.03 -20.80 9.79
C LYS A 197 10.63 -20.61 8.31
N SER A 198 9.33 -20.55 8.03
CA SER A 198 8.85 -20.28 6.66
C SER A 198 8.99 -18.80 6.34
N THR A 199 8.53 -17.95 7.25
CA THR A 199 8.58 -16.51 7.11
C THR A 199 10.02 -16.02 6.92
N GLY A 200 10.99 -16.52 7.67
CA GLY A 200 12.40 -16.14 7.55
C GLY A 200 13.00 -16.38 6.15
N LYS A 201 12.58 -17.45 5.45
CA LYS A 201 13.04 -17.72 4.08
C LYS A 201 12.38 -16.81 3.05
N VAL A 202 11.08 -16.59 3.19
CA VAL A 202 10.29 -15.74 2.28
C VAL A 202 10.73 -14.28 2.38
N VAL A 203 11.09 -13.84 3.58
CA VAL A 203 11.50 -12.47 3.86
C VAL A 203 12.74 -12.04 3.08
N TYR A 204 13.69 -12.92 2.80
CA TYR A 204 14.83 -12.56 1.94
C TYR A 204 14.38 -12.01 0.58
N PHE A 205 13.35 -12.60 0.00
CA PHE A 205 12.81 -12.13 -1.27
C PHE A 205 11.85 -10.94 -1.08
N THR A 206 10.89 -11.05 -0.17
CA THR A 206 9.83 -10.04 0.00
C THR A 206 10.32 -8.72 0.56
N ALA A 207 11.41 -8.73 1.35
CA ALA A 207 12.02 -7.50 1.86
C ALA A 207 12.97 -6.84 0.84
N THR A 208 13.67 -7.59 -0.01
CA THR A 208 14.64 -7.03 -0.96
C THR A 208 14.03 -6.62 -2.29
N PHE A 209 13.05 -7.37 -2.78
CA PHE A 209 12.39 -7.11 -4.06
C PHE A 209 11.76 -5.71 -4.18
N PRO A 210 11.06 -5.15 -3.17
CA PRO A 210 10.54 -3.80 -3.22
C PRO A 210 11.61 -2.73 -3.45
N TYR A 211 12.79 -2.87 -2.83
CA TYR A 211 13.88 -1.92 -3.05
C TYR A 211 14.39 -1.93 -4.49
N LEU A 212 14.54 -3.14 -5.06
CA LEU A 212 14.94 -3.27 -6.46
C LEU A 212 13.93 -2.60 -7.38
N MET A 213 12.64 -2.82 -7.16
CA MET A 213 11.59 -2.20 -7.95
C MET A 213 11.53 -0.68 -7.76
N LEU A 214 11.76 -0.18 -6.54
CA LEU A 214 11.84 1.26 -6.27
C LEU A 214 13.02 1.92 -7.00
N VAL A 215 14.16 1.25 -7.11
CA VAL A 215 15.30 1.76 -7.90
C VAL A 215 14.93 1.85 -9.38
N VAL A 216 14.29 0.83 -9.94
CA VAL A 216 13.80 0.86 -11.34
C VAL A 216 12.82 2.01 -11.56
N LEU A 217 11.86 2.17 -10.64
CA LEU A 217 10.88 3.27 -10.70
C LEU A 217 11.55 4.65 -10.55
N LEU A 218 12.56 4.76 -9.69
CA LEU A 218 13.32 6.00 -9.51
C LEU A 218 14.04 6.39 -10.82
N ILE A 219 14.77 5.45 -11.44
CA ILE A 219 15.46 5.68 -12.70
C ILE A 219 14.45 6.12 -13.77
N ARG A 220 13.33 5.43 -13.87
CA ARG A 220 12.27 5.76 -14.82
C ARG A 220 11.65 7.12 -14.53
N GLY A 221 11.32 7.39 -13.26
CA GLY A 221 10.70 8.66 -12.83
C GLY A 221 11.57 9.87 -13.10
N VAL A 222 12.88 9.77 -12.85
CA VAL A 222 13.84 10.88 -13.11
C VAL A 222 14.08 11.09 -14.60
N SER A 223 13.94 10.04 -15.43
CA SER A 223 14.12 10.14 -16.89
C SER A 223 12.91 10.70 -17.64
N LEU A 224 11.77 10.90 -16.98
CA LEU A 224 10.57 11.44 -17.63
C LEU A 224 10.68 12.95 -17.88
N PRO A 225 10.13 13.46 -18.99
CA PRO A 225 10.04 14.90 -19.23
C PRO A 225 9.17 15.56 -18.14
N GLY A 226 9.67 16.65 -17.54
CA GLY A 226 8.99 17.32 -16.41
C GLY A 226 9.37 16.80 -15.02
N ALA A 227 10.22 15.80 -14.89
CA ALA A 227 10.67 15.26 -13.61
C ALA A 227 11.27 16.32 -12.68
N SER A 228 12.04 17.27 -13.24
CA SER A 228 12.63 18.37 -12.47
C SER A 228 11.59 19.27 -11.81
N GLN A 229 10.47 19.54 -12.48
CA GLN A 229 9.36 20.32 -11.92
C GLN A 229 8.67 19.57 -10.78
N GLY A 230 8.46 18.25 -10.94
CA GLY A 230 7.91 17.39 -9.89
C GLY A 230 8.82 17.32 -8.67
N ILE A 231 10.13 17.19 -8.85
CA ILE A 231 11.10 17.19 -7.76
C ILE A 231 11.11 18.53 -7.05
N LEU A 232 11.08 19.64 -7.80
CA LEU A 232 11.02 20.98 -7.22
C LEU A 232 9.74 21.17 -6.38
N PHE A 233 8.59 20.71 -6.89
CA PHE A 233 7.32 20.74 -6.14
C PHE A 233 7.40 20.01 -4.80
N TYR A 234 8.05 18.84 -4.76
CA TYR A 234 8.24 18.09 -3.53
C TYR A 234 9.24 18.74 -2.56
N LEU A 235 10.28 19.40 -3.07
CA LEU A 235 11.31 20.03 -2.26
C LEU A 235 10.91 21.43 -1.77
N TYR A 236 10.06 22.13 -2.53
CA TYR A 236 9.59 23.47 -2.13
C TYR A 236 8.45 23.34 -1.11
N PRO A 237 8.67 23.77 0.15
CA PRO A 237 7.67 23.61 1.20
C PRO A 237 6.55 24.65 1.07
N ASP A 238 5.34 24.21 0.88
CA ASP A 238 4.16 25.06 0.97
C ASP A 238 3.58 25.02 2.39
N LEU A 239 4.02 25.95 3.22
CA LEU A 239 3.60 26.06 4.63
C LEU A 239 2.13 26.47 4.80
N SER A 240 1.49 26.97 3.78
CA SER A 240 0.08 27.39 3.85
C SER A 240 -0.89 26.20 3.90
N ARG A 241 -0.41 25.00 3.58
CA ARG A 241 -1.19 23.76 3.56
C ARG A 241 -0.94 22.83 4.76
N LEU A 242 -0.13 23.28 5.71
CA LEU A 242 0.12 22.56 6.97
C LEU A 242 -1.05 22.74 7.96
#